data_5739aea5b2eb0fc2773e24b3f5768cca
#
_entry.id   5739aea5b2eb0fc2773e24b3f5768cca
#
_cell.length_a   1.000
_cell.length_b   1.000
_cell.length_c   1.000
_cell.angle_alpha   90.00
_cell.angle_beta   90.00
_cell.angle_gamma   90.00
#
_symmetry.space_group_name_H-M   'P 1'
#
loop_
_entity.id
_entity.type
_entity.pdbx_description
1 polymer ?
#
loop_
_entity_poly.entity_id
_entity_poly.type
_entity_poly.pdbx_seq_one_letter_code
_entity_poly.pdbx_strand_id
1 'polypeptide(L)'
;MPRRSNFLLIILVICAMVPLSWAVVSGPATELTSASGSAAATQSEIENQSEELQNATVYPRDVLTYHYNIFRQGQTMLEKVLTPSNVNSSTFGKVKFFATDGKVDAQPLFANQLAVPSGVQNTLFVVTEHDSIYAFNAATGAQTWKVTALLPGETPSDDHGCSQISPEIGITDTPVIDRQRGPHGAMYFVAMSKDAGGNYHQRLHALDITTGAELFGGPTEIQAKYPGTGDGSSGGFVIFDPSQYAERAGLLEWGGKIYIAFTSHCDRRPYTGWLMGYDAGTLLQTGVLNLTPNGNEGAIWMAGSGLASDGQGFIYLLTGNGVFDTTLNGNGFPINGDYGNAFVKVAIPQLTVADYFTMWDTVGESNNDDDLGSGGALVLPPFTDNNGQYHYLAVGAGKDSTIYVVDRNNMGKFNPNNDDAIYQELSGAVSGGVWAMPAYFNNTLYYGASSHALKSFSISNAKLSASPTSQTPTTFPYPGTAPVVSANGTSNGIVWAVENSNPAVLHAYDATDLFHELYNSNQAGARDQFGPGNKFITPMVVNGKVYVGTQNGVAKFGLLP
;
A
#
# COMPACT_ATOMS: atom_id res chain seq x y z
N MET A 1 -44.48 35.21 -45.07
CA MET A 1 -45.20 36.10 -44.13
C MET A 1 -45.55 35.32 -42.86
N PRO A 2 -45.48 35.88 -41.63
CA PRO A 2 -44.59 36.88 -41.03
C PRO A 2 -43.71 36.28 -39.94
N ARG A 3 -42.54 36.75 -39.72
CA ARG A 3 -41.92 37.71 -38.79
C ARG A 3 -42.37 37.70 -37.33
N ARG A 4 -41.36 37.53 -36.44
CA ARG A 4 -40.99 38.25 -35.19
C ARG A 4 -40.47 37.28 -34.15
N SER A 5 -39.53 37.57 -33.23
CA SER A 5 -38.66 38.70 -32.90
C SER A 5 -37.72 38.27 -31.77
N ASN A 6 -36.50 38.75 -31.80
CA ASN A 6 -35.46 38.61 -30.77
C ASN A 6 -35.84 39.32 -29.46
N PHE A 7 -35.43 38.76 -28.32
CA PHE A 7 -35.14 39.57 -27.13
C PHE A 7 -33.81 39.14 -26.51
N LEU A 8 -32.87 40.06 -26.55
CA LEU A 8 -31.56 40.05 -25.92
C LEU A 8 -31.71 40.67 -24.53
N LEU A 9 -31.35 40.00 -23.45
CA LEU A 9 -31.30 40.59 -22.12
C LEU A 9 -29.84 40.77 -21.72
N ILE A 10 -29.40 42.02 -21.69
CA ILE A 10 -28.08 42.45 -21.19
C ILE A 10 -28.24 42.76 -19.72
N ILE A 11 -27.46 42.07 -18.86
CA ILE A 11 -27.31 42.43 -17.44
C ILE A 11 -25.99 43.16 -17.28
N LEU A 12 -26.07 44.43 -16.91
CA LEU A 12 -24.96 45.30 -16.53
C LEU A 12 -24.51 44.95 -15.09
N VAL A 13 -23.24 44.65 -14.90
CA VAL A 13 -22.62 44.59 -13.57
C VAL A 13 -21.87 45.90 -13.33
N ILE A 14 -22.31 46.67 -12.35
CA ILE A 14 -21.69 47.92 -11.90
C ILE A 14 -20.59 47.56 -10.88
N CYS A 15 -19.33 47.89 -11.23
CA CYS A 15 -18.19 47.88 -10.32
C CYS A 15 -18.22 49.17 -9.47
N ALA A 16 -18.29 49.01 -8.15
CA ALA A 16 -18.05 50.12 -7.21
C ALA A 16 -16.63 50.00 -6.61
N MET A 17 -15.79 50.96 -6.94
CA MET A 17 -14.48 51.14 -6.27
C MET A 17 -14.66 51.93 -4.99
N VAL A 18 -14.01 51.47 -3.91
CA VAL A 18 -13.83 52.22 -2.63
C VAL A 18 -12.33 52.32 -2.34
N PRO A 19 -11.81 53.49 -1.98
CA PRO A 19 -10.37 53.74 -1.86
C PRO A 19 -9.78 53.28 -0.51
N LEU A 20 -8.54 52.80 -0.54
CA LEU A 20 -7.68 52.55 0.62
C LEU A 20 -7.31 53.87 1.32
N SER A 21 -7.47 53.90 2.64
CA SER A 21 -6.79 54.86 3.51
C SER A 21 -5.91 54.09 4.53
N TRP A 22 -4.63 54.43 4.55
CA TRP A 22 -3.64 53.92 5.51
C TRP A 22 -3.79 54.70 6.82
N ALA A 23 -3.85 53.97 7.95
CA ALA A 23 -3.59 54.54 9.26
C ALA A 23 -2.64 53.58 10.00
N VAL A 24 -1.45 54.07 10.33
CA VAL A 24 -0.49 53.44 11.21
C VAL A 24 -0.85 53.79 12.63
N VAL A 25 -1.07 52.80 13.49
CA VAL A 25 -1.15 52.96 14.94
C VAL A 25 -0.23 51.94 15.59
N SER A 26 0.77 52.44 16.28
CA SER A 26 1.67 51.70 17.18
C SER A 26 1.04 51.57 18.57
N GLY A 27 1.06 50.37 19.14
CA GLY A 27 0.69 50.10 20.52
C GLY A 27 1.19 48.72 20.97
N PRO A 28 1.39 48.44 22.26
CA PRO A 28 2.48 47.61 22.78
C PRO A 28 2.17 46.12 22.85
N ALA A 29 3.24 45.32 22.92
CA ALA A 29 3.25 43.87 23.08
C ALA A 29 2.49 43.42 24.33
N THR A 30 1.55 42.47 24.15
CA THR A 30 0.95 41.69 25.22
C THR A 30 1.25 40.20 24.99
N GLU A 31 1.67 39.56 26.07
CA GLU A 31 2.02 38.14 26.18
C GLU A 31 0.92 37.23 25.62
N LEU A 32 1.34 36.27 24.79
CA LEU A 32 0.49 35.15 24.36
C LEU A 32 0.48 34.05 25.42
N THR A 33 -0.59 33.98 26.17
CA THR A 33 -0.93 32.80 26.97
C THR A 33 -1.37 31.67 26.06
N SER A 34 -0.78 30.50 26.26
CA SER A 34 -1.11 29.24 25.58
C SER A 34 -2.57 28.83 25.86
N ALA A 35 -3.38 28.84 24.83
CA ALA A 35 -4.69 28.17 24.86
C ALA A 35 -4.59 26.84 24.12
N SER A 36 -4.70 25.74 24.86
CA SER A 36 -4.93 24.41 24.32
C SER A 36 -6.36 24.34 23.78
N GLY A 37 -6.53 24.52 22.48
CA GLY A 37 -7.79 24.34 21.77
C GLY A 37 -7.76 23.03 20.99
N SER A 38 -8.64 22.09 21.31
CA SER A 38 -8.96 20.96 20.46
C SER A 38 -9.49 21.48 19.12
N ALA A 39 -8.71 21.31 18.06
CA ALA A 39 -9.16 21.68 16.72
C ALA A 39 -10.28 20.72 16.29
N ALA A 40 -11.48 21.26 16.08
CA ALA A 40 -12.50 20.60 15.29
C ALA A 40 -11.95 20.42 13.86
N ALA A 41 -12.22 19.25 13.25
CA ALA A 41 -11.83 18.97 11.89
C ALA A 41 -12.23 20.13 10.97
N THR A 42 -11.28 20.63 10.19
CA THR A 42 -11.52 21.76 9.29
C THR A 42 -12.33 21.31 8.09
N GLN A 43 -13.04 22.23 7.45
CA GLN A 43 -13.87 21.96 6.26
C GLN A 43 -13.07 21.36 5.10
N SER A 44 -11.74 21.61 5.03
CA SER A 44 -10.83 20.99 4.08
C SER A 44 -10.56 19.50 4.34
N GLU A 45 -10.65 19.04 5.58
CA GLU A 45 -10.51 17.61 5.95
C GLU A 45 -11.73 16.81 5.48
N ILE A 46 -12.91 17.43 5.48
CA ILE A 46 -14.15 16.84 4.99
C ILE A 46 -14.17 16.83 3.45
N GLU A 47 -13.61 17.85 2.80
CA GLU A 47 -13.55 17.96 1.34
C GLU A 47 -12.55 16.97 0.72
N ASN A 48 -11.40 16.70 1.35
CA ASN A 48 -10.41 15.72 0.86
C ASN A 48 -10.85 14.27 1.03
N GLN A 49 -11.58 13.93 2.10
CA GLN A 49 -12.28 12.64 2.18
C GLN A 49 -13.36 12.52 1.09
N SER A 50 -13.88 13.64 0.59
CA SER A 50 -14.88 13.64 -0.47
C SER A 50 -14.32 13.30 -1.85
N GLU A 51 -13.05 13.56 -2.15
CA GLU A 51 -12.44 13.22 -3.46
C GLU A 51 -12.20 11.71 -3.61
N GLU A 52 -11.72 11.03 -2.58
CA GLU A 52 -11.57 9.57 -2.64
C GLU A 52 -12.92 8.86 -2.58
N LEU A 53 -13.87 9.38 -1.79
CA LEU A 53 -15.27 8.95 -1.82
C LEU A 53 -15.93 9.25 -3.18
N GLN A 54 -15.56 10.30 -3.88
CA GLN A 54 -16.05 10.60 -5.23
C GLN A 54 -15.46 9.62 -6.26
N ASN A 55 -14.17 9.29 -6.20
CA ASN A 55 -13.56 8.27 -7.05
C ASN A 55 -14.16 6.88 -6.82
N ALA A 56 -14.36 6.49 -5.56
CA ALA A 56 -15.10 5.28 -5.19
C ALA A 56 -16.57 5.31 -5.63
N THR A 57 -17.18 6.49 -5.77
CA THR A 57 -18.56 6.65 -6.21
C THR A 57 -18.69 6.56 -7.72
N VAL A 58 -17.66 6.98 -8.49
CA VAL A 58 -17.66 6.89 -9.95
C VAL A 58 -17.40 5.47 -10.45
N TYR A 59 -16.54 4.71 -9.74
CA TYR A 59 -16.16 3.34 -10.12
C TYR A 59 -16.25 2.37 -8.92
N PRO A 60 -17.44 2.13 -8.34
CA PRO A 60 -17.60 1.51 -7.02
C PRO A 60 -17.20 0.03 -6.94
N ARG A 61 -16.78 -0.59 -8.04
CA ARG A 61 -16.37 -2.00 -8.12
C ARG A 61 -14.99 -2.18 -8.74
N ASP A 62 -14.21 -1.12 -8.76
CA ASP A 62 -12.83 -1.19 -9.18
C ASP A 62 -11.93 -1.61 -8.02
N VAL A 63 -10.80 -2.24 -8.36
CA VAL A 63 -9.67 -2.46 -7.46
C VAL A 63 -8.45 -1.90 -8.18
N LEU A 64 -8.10 -0.65 -7.87
CA LEU A 64 -7.14 0.15 -8.65
C LEU A 64 -5.80 0.31 -7.93
N THR A 65 -5.69 -0.17 -6.70
CA THR A 65 -4.50 -0.09 -5.88
C THR A 65 -4.44 -1.25 -4.89
N TYR A 66 -3.28 -1.47 -4.30
CA TYR A 66 -3.07 -2.48 -3.27
C TYR A 66 -4.04 -2.28 -2.10
N HIS A 67 -4.62 -3.39 -1.58
CA HIS A 67 -5.56 -3.41 -0.44
C HIS A 67 -6.75 -2.46 -0.59
N TYR A 68 -7.24 -2.25 -1.83
CA TYR A 68 -8.46 -1.53 -2.24
C TYR A 68 -8.43 -0.01 -2.12
N ASN A 69 -7.66 0.58 -1.23
CA ASN A 69 -7.64 2.03 -1.00
C ASN A 69 -6.28 2.51 -0.48
N ILE A 70 -6.09 3.83 -0.45
CA ILE A 70 -4.84 4.45 0.03
C ILE A 70 -4.59 4.26 1.54
N PHE A 71 -5.62 3.97 2.33
CA PHE A 71 -5.50 3.65 3.76
C PHE A 71 -4.98 2.23 4.01
N ARG A 72 -4.97 1.38 2.98
CA ARG A 72 -4.54 -0.03 2.99
C ARG A 72 -5.38 -0.92 3.90
N GLN A 73 -6.69 -0.68 3.96
CA GLN A 73 -7.59 -1.39 4.88
C GLN A 73 -7.91 -2.83 4.50
N GLY A 74 -7.63 -3.25 3.27
CA GLY A 74 -7.82 -4.65 2.85
C GLY A 74 -9.27 -5.11 2.88
N GLN A 75 -10.24 -4.21 2.65
CA GLN A 75 -11.65 -4.55 2.70
C GLN A 75 -12.42 -4.08 1.45
N THR A 76 -13.40 -4.89 1.02
CA THR A 76 -14.45 -4.48 0.10
C THR A 76 -15.81 -4.68 0.74
N MET A 77 -16.59 -3.59 0.86
CA MET A 77 -17.92 -3.58 1.46
C MET A 77 -19.04 -3.68 0.41
N LEU A 78 -18.70 -3.95 -0.85
CA LEU A 78 -19.62 -4.00 -1.99
C LEU A 78 -19.87 -5.42 -2.53
N GLU A 79 -19.37 -6.45 -1.82
CA GLU A 79 -19.56 -7.85 -2.19
C GLU A 79 -20.94 -8.33 -1.78
N LYS A 80 -21.77 -8.66 -2.77
CA LYS A 80 -23.16 -9.08 -2.57
C LYS A 80 -23.42 -10.54 -2.98
N VAL A 81 -22.44 -11.17 -3.63
CA VAL A 81 -22.58 -12.49 -4.22
C VAL A 81 -22.04 -13.58 -3.30
N LEU A 82 -20.82 -13.36 -2.78
CA LEU A 82 -20.16 -14.29 -1.86
C LEU A 82 -20.64 -14.02 -0.43
N THR A 83 -21.14 -15.05 0.20
CA THR A 83 -21.66 -15.01 1.58
C THR A 83 -21.16 -16.21 2.37
N PRO A 84 -21.12 -16.17 3.72
CA PRO A 84 -20.75 -17.33 4.52
C PRO A 84 -21.59 -18.58 4.23
N SER A 85 -22.83 -18.42 3.78
CA SER A 85 -23.73 -19.54 3.47
C SER A 85 -23.45 -20.22 2.13
N ASN A 86 -22.83 -19.53 1.16
CA ASN A 86 -22.59 -20.07 -0.19
C ASN A 86 -21.11 -20.27 -0.55
N VAL A 87 -20.18 -19.87 0.33
CA VAL A 87 -18.76 -20.14 0.19
C VAL A 87 -18.45 -21.45 0.92
N ASN A 88 -18.56 -22.57 0.21
CA ASN A 88 -18.24 -23.91 0.68
C ASN A 88 -17.82 -24.80 -0.50
N SER A 89 -17.20 -25.95 -0.24
CA SER A 89 -16.64 -26.83 -1.27
C SER A 89 -17.64 -27.40 -2.29
N SER A 90 -18.95 -27.33 -2.02
CA SER A 90 -20.01 -27.80 -2.94
C SER A 90 -20.45 -26.70 -3.91
N THR A 91 -20.40 -25.45 -3.51
CA THR A 91 -20.97 -24.32 -4.27
C THR A 91 -19.92 -23.29 -4.72
N PHE A 92 -18.70 -23.35 -4.18
CA PHE A 92 -17.61 -22.45 -4.48
C PHE A 92 -16.34 -23.23 -4.86
N GLY A 93 -15.53 -22.69 -5.76
CA GLY A 93 -14.28 -23.31 -6.19
C GLY A 93 -13.58 -22.55 -7.30
N LYS A 94 -12.49 -23.12 -7.83
CA LYS A 94 -11.73 -22.57 -8.95
C LYS A 94 -12.55 -22.67 -10.24
N VAL A 95 -12.80 -21.52 -10.87
CA VAL A 95 -13.61 -21.43 -12.10
C VAL A 95 -12.77 -21.12 -13.34
N LYS A 96 -11.56 -20.58 -13.16
CA LYS A 96 -10.67 -20.24 -14.27
C LYS A 96 -9.23 -20.06 -13.81
N PHE A 97 -8.30 -20.17 -14.76
CA PHE A 97 -6.90 -19.80 -14.60
C PHE A 97 -6.48 -18.87 -15.77
N PHE A 98 -5.79 -17.78 -15.46
CA PHE A 98 -5.22 -16.84 -16.42
C PHE A 98 -3.72 -17.10 -16.44
N ALA A 99 -3.23 -17.77 -17.48
CA ALA A 99 -1.81 -18.10 -17.60
C ALA A 99 -0.97 -16.87 -17.97
N THR A 100 0.18 -16.74 -17.37
CA THR A 100 1.21 -15.73 -17.66
C THR A 100 2.55 -16.40 -17.96
N ASP A 101 3.51 -15.62 -18.47
CA ASP A 101 4.87 -16.08 -18.75
C ASP A 101 5.83 -15.97 -17.57
N GLY A 102 5.40 -15.37 -16.48
CA GLY A 102 6.20 -15.18 -15.27
C GLY A 102 5.37 -15.28 -13.99
N LYS A 103 6.09 -15.23 -12.88
CA LYS A 103 5.53 -15.25 -11.54
C LYS A 103 4.74 -13.96 -11.27
N VAL A 104 3.61 -14.07 -10.58
CA VAL A 104 2.74 -12.96 -10.20
C VAL A 104 2.88 -12.74 -8.69
N ASP A 105 3.74 -11.81 -8.28
CA ASP A 105 3.93 -11.41 -6.89
C ASP A 105 3.00 -10.24 -6.52
N ALA A 106 2.76 -9.32 -7.45
CA ALA A 106 1.82 -8.21 -7.30
C ALA A 106 0.38 -8.68 -7.05
N GLN A 107 -0.38 -7.91 -6.25
CA GLN A 107 -1.84 -8.08 -6.20
C GLN A 107 -2.43 -7.76 -7.58
N PRO A 108 -3.23 -8.67 -8.21
CA PRO A 108 -3.95 -8.33 -9.43
C PRO A 108 -4.86 -7.12 -9.24
N LEU A 109 -5.03 -6.30 -10.29
CA LEU A 109 -5.93 -5.15 -10.27
C LEU A 109 -7.14 -5.37 -11.19
N PHE A 110 -8.20 -4.60 -10.96
CA PHE A 110 -9.46 -4.82 -11.68
C PHE A 110 -10.14 -3.50 -12.01
N ALA A 111 -10.48 -3.31 -13.30
CA ALA A 111 -11.34 -2.23 -13.75
C ALA A 111 -12.69 -2.76 -14.21
N ASN A 112 -13.75 -2.32 -13.54
CA ASN A 112 -15.11 -2.67 -13.89
C ASN A 112 -15.57 -1.85 -15.10
N GLN A 113 -16.23 -2.52 -16.08
CA GLN A 113 -16.80 -1.89 -17.27
C GLN A 113 -15.85 -0.91 -17.99
N LEU A 114 -14.62 -1.35 -18.23
CA LEU A 114 -13.65 -0.59 -18.99
C LEU A 114 -14.00 -0.62 -20.48
N ALA A 115 -14.04 0.55 -21.11
CA ALA A 115 -14.17 0.66 -22.56
C ALA A 115 -12.81 0.37 -23.21
N VAL A 116 -12.68 -0.76 -23.85
CA VAL A 116 -11.49 -1.16 -24.63
C VAL A 116 -11.85 -1.19 -26.13
N PRO A 117 -10.86 -1.25 -27.05
CA PRO A 117 -11.16 -1.22 -28.48
C PRO A 117 -12.16 -2.30 -28.95
N SER A 118 -12.23 -3.45 -28.26
CA SER A 118 -13.16 -4.55 -28.56
C SER A 118 -14.57 -4.38 -27.95
N GLY A 119 -14.84 -3.34 -27.18
CA GLY A 119 -16.10 -3.07 -26.49
C GLY A 119 -15.92 -2.85 -24.98
N VAL A 120 -17.03 -2.81 -24.24
CA VAL A 120 -17.01 -2.63 -22.78
C VAL A 120 -16.86 -3.97 -22.09
N GLN A 121 -15.91 -4.09 -21.17
CA GLN A 121 -15.65 -5.32 -20.42
C GLN A 121 -15.13 -5.05 -19.02
N ASN A 122 -15.22 -6.06 -18.16
CA ASN A 122 -14.48 -6.09 -16.91
C ASN A 122 -13.05 -6.57 -17.21
N THR A 123 -12.05 -5.82 -16.80
CA THR A 123 -10.65 -6.09 -17.14
C THR A 123 -9.84 -6.43 -15.90
N LEU A 124 -9.15 -7.55 -15.94
CA LEU A 124 -8.15 -7.98 -14.96
C LEU A 124 -6.78 -7.59 -15.48
N PHE A 125 -6.03 -6.82 -14.68
CA PHE A 125 -4.64 -6.47 -14.95
C PHE A 125 -3.71 -7.33 -14.11
N VAL A 126 -2.66 -7.83 -14.75
CA VAL A 126 -1.66 -8.71 -14.12
C VAL A 126 -0.28 -8.28 -14.60
N VAL A 127 0.64 -8.10 -13.68
CA VAL A 127 2.06 -7.86 -13.95
C VAL A 127 2.89 -9.04 -13.46
N THR A 128 4.07 -9.25 -14.04
CA THR A 128 4.89 -10.43 -13.73
C THR A 128 6.35 -10.07 -13.47
N GLU A 129 7.04 -10.94 -12.77
CA GLU A 129 8.50 -10.89 -12.63
C GLU A 129 9.24 -11.09 -13.97
N HIS A 130 8.53 -11.45 -15.05
CA HIS A 130 9.08 -11.49 -16.42
C HIS A 130 8.91 -10.15 -17.17
N ASP A 131 8.67 -9.05 -16.45
CA ASP A 131 8.41 -7.72 -17.02
C ASP A 131 7.26 -7.69 -18.05
N SER A 132 6.32 -8.62 -17.93
CA SER A 132 5.14 -8.68 -18.77
C SER A 132 3.93 -8.09 -18.08
N ILE A 133 3.16 -7.30 -18.83
CA ILE A 133 1.94 -6.68 -18.36
C ILE A 133 0.77 -7.18 -19.21
N TYR A 134 -0.25 -7.70 -18.56
CA TYR A 134 -1.44 -8.28 -19.19
C TYR A 134 -2.70 -7.53 -18.83
N ALA A 135 -3.58 -7.37 -19.80
CA ALA A 135 -5.00 -7.09 -19.58
C ALA A 135 -5.82 -8.28 -20.12
N PHE A 136 -6.62 -8.86 -19.24
CA PHE A 136 -7.54 -9.94 -19.60
C PHE A 136 -8.99 -9.50 -19.47
N ASN A 137 -9.84 -9.99 -20.38
CA ASN A 137 -11.27 -9.97 -20.13
C ASN A 137 -11.57 -10.88 -18.93
N ALA A 138 -11.98 -10.32 -17.81
CA ALA A 138 -12.15 -11.04 -16.56
C ALA A 138 -13.27 -12.10 -16.60
N ALA A 139 -14.24 -11.98 -17.54
CA ALA A 139 -15.31 -12.97 -17.72
C ALA A 139 -14.84 -14.15 -18.57
N THR A 140 -14.31 -13.87 -19.78
CA THR A 140 -13.97 -14.92 -20.76
C THR A 140 -12.57 -15.49 -20.56
N GLY A 141 -11.65 -14.72 -19.99
CA GLY A 141 -10.22 -15.02 -19.87
C GLY A 141 -9.42 -14.73 -21.15
N ALA A 142 -10.05 -14.13 -22.15
CA ALA A 142 -9.34 -13.71 -23.36
C ALA A 142 -8.36 -12.59 -23.02
N GLN A 143 -7.12 -12.70 -23.53
CA GLN A 143 -6.14 -11.63 -23.45
C GLN A 143 -6.60 -10.46 -24.33
N THR A 144 -6.81 -9.29 -23.74
CA THR A 144 -7.15 -8.06 -24.44
C THR A 144 -5.91 -7.44 -25.07
N TRP A 145 -4.85 -7.32 -24.28
CA TRP A 145 -3.52 -6.93 -24.71
C TRP A 145 -2.46 -7.53 -23.78
N LYS A 146 -1.24 -7.60 -24.29
CA LYS A 146 -0.02 -7.91 -23.55
C LYS A 146 1.10 -7.03 -24.08
N VAL A 147 1.90 -6.46 -23.18
CA VAL A 147 3.12 -5.71 -23.49
C VAL A 147 4.24 -6.13 -22.56
N THR A 148 5.46 -5.73 -22.86
CA THR A 148 6.62 -5.90 -21.98
C THR A 148 7.19 -4.54 -21.59
N ALA A 149 7.70 -4.43 -20.35
CA ALA A 149 8.43 -3.27 -19.87
C ALA A 149 9.90 -3.25 -20.34
N LEU A 150 10.41 -4.37 -20.87
CA LEU A 150 11.77 -4.49 -21.34
C LEU A 150 12.03 -3.64 -22.58
N LEU A 151 13.12 -2.90 -22.59
CA LEU A 151 13.63 -2.25 -23.79
C LEU A 151 14.35 -3.27 -24.69
N PRO A 152 14.56 -2.97 -25.98
CA PRO A 152 15.21 -3.89 -26.91
C PRO A 152 16.61 -4.33 -26.43
N GLY A 153 16.79 -5.64 -26.25
CA GLY A 153 18.05 -6.24 -25.80
C GLY A 153 18.18 -6.41 -24.30
N GLU A 154 17.17 -6.04 -23.52
CA GLU A 154 17.12 -6.27 -22.08
C GLU A 154 16.47 -7.61 -21.73
N THR A 155 16.72 -8.05 -20.51
CA THR A 155 16.06 -9.17 -19.81
C THR A 155 15.53 -8.68 -18.47
N PRO A 156 14.60 -9.39 -17.84
CA PRO A 156 14.36 -9.19 -16.42
C PRO A 156 15.67 -9.25 -15.64
N SER A 157 15.73 -8.61 -14.48
CA SER A 157 16.89 -8.73 -13.59
C SER A 157 17.06 -10.16 -13.12
N ASP A 158 18.30 -10.59 -12.85
CA ASP A 158 18.54 -11.80 -12.07
C ASP A 158 18.14 -11.60 -10.60
N ASP A 159 18.08 -12.69 -9.83
CA ASP A 159 17.69 -12.68 -8.43
C ASP A 159 18.79 -12.18 -7.46
N HIS A 160 19.85 -11.61 -7.99
CA HIS A 160 21.04 -11.15 -7.24
C HIS A 160 21.62 -12.20 -6.30
N GLY A 161 21.34 -13.50 -6.51
CA GLY A 161 21.68 -14.60 -5.60
C GLY A 161 21.01 -14.46 -4.23
N CYS A 162 19.90 -13.73 -4.14
CA CYS A 162 19.15 -13.49 -2.91
C CYS A 162 18.03 -14.51 -2.70
N SER A 163 17.45 -15.06 -3.74
CA SER A 163 16.34 -16.03 -3.72
C SER A 163 15.05 -15.54 -3.03
N GLN A 164 14.96 -14.28 -2.68
CA GLN A 164 13.71 -13.72 -2.12
C GLN A 164 12.64 -13.56 -3.19
N ILE A 165 13.06 -13.10 -4.37
CA ILE A 165 12.31 -13.12 -5.62
C ILE A 165 13.18 -13.92 -6.59
N SER A 166 12.67 -15.02 -7.13
CA SER A 166 13.46 -15.96 -7.94
C SER A 166 12.56 -16.66 -8.97
N PRO A 167 13.02 -17.01 -10.16
CA PRO A 167 14.42 -16.95 -10.64
C PRO A 167 14.85 -15.61 -11.22
N GLU A 168 13.94 -14.67 -11.40
CA GLU A 168 14.12 -13.35 -12.02
C GLU A 168 13.33 -12.30 -11.25
N ILE A 169 13.71 -11.03 -11.39
CA ILE A 169 13.05 -9.86 -10.82
C ILE A 169 12.65 -8.94 -11.97
N GLY A 170 11.37 -8.59 -12.02
CA GLY A 170 10.80 -7.67 -12.99
C GLY A 170 9.87 -6.66 -12.32
N ILE A 171 8.55 -6.88 -12.39
CA ILE A 171 7.54 -6.04 -11.74
C ILE A 171 7.02 -6.78 -10.52
N THR A 172 7.58 -6.46 -9.34
CA THR A 172 7.23 -7.12 -8.07
C THR A 172 6.12 -6.39 -7.33
N ASP A 173 6.15 -5.06 -7.38
CA ASP A 173 5.19 -4.18 -6.70
C ASP A 173 3.78 -4.30 -7.25
N THR A 174 2.79 -3.97 -6.42
CA THR A 174 1.43 -3.79 -6.92
C THR A 174 1.31 -2.43 -7.59
N PRO A 175 0.94 -2.39 -8.89
CA PRO A 175 0.69 -1.14 -9.61
C PRO A 175 -0.41 -0.28 -8.98
N VAL A 176 -0.51 0.98 -9.43
CA VAL A 176 -1.67 1.82 -9.16
C VAL A 176 -2.28 2.29 -10.47
N ILE A 177 -3.62 2.37 -10.51
CA ILE A 177 -4.37 2.83 -11.68
C ILE A 177 -5.14 4.10 -11.33
N ASP A 178 -4.93 5.15 -12.14
CA ASP A 178 -5.79 6.34 -12.17
C ASP A 178 -6.63 6.32 -13.46
N ARG A 179 -7.93 6.05 -13.33
CA ARG A 179 -8.85 6.01 -14.49
C ARG A 179 -9.14 7.36 -15.11
N GLN A 180 -8.77 8.44 -14.45
CA GLN A 180 -9.00 9.80 -14.93
C GLN A 180 -7.76 10.41 -15.60
N ARG A 181 -6.60 9.73 -15.50
CA ARG A 181 -5.34 10.20 -16.05
C ARG A 181 -5.12 9.72 -17.48
N GLY A 182 -4.55 10.59 -18.32
CA GLY A 182 -4.34 10.27 -19.73
C GLY A 182 -5.65 10.18 -20.53
N PRO A 183 -5.61 9.61 -21.74
CA PRO A 183 -6.79 9.56 -22.61
C PRO A 183 -7.84 8.53 -22.16
N HIS A 184 -7.43 7.43 -21.50
CA HIS A 184 -8.35 6.34 -21.17
C HIS A 184 -8.09 5.74 -19.77
N GLY A 185 -7.30 6.39 -18.92
CA GLY A 185 -6.76 5.92 -17.67
C GLY A 185 -5.32 5.47 -17.80
N ALA A 186 -4.54 5.61 -16.72
CA ALA A 186 -3.14 5.24 -16.66
C ALA A 186 -2.87 4.23 -15.54
N MET A 187 -2.03 3.23 -15.82
CA MET A 187 -1.49 2.30 -14.83
C MET A 187 0.00 2.57 -14.65
N TYR A 188 0.43 2.76 -13.40
CA TYR A 188 1.80 3.04 -13.02
C TYR A 188 2.40 1.85 -12.29
N PHE A 189 3.65 1.50 -12.61
CA PHE A 189 4.45 0.45 -11.96
C PHE A 189 5.94 0.72 -12.14
N VAL A 190 6.77 0.07 -11.33
CA VAL A 190 8.22 0.03 -11.50
C VAL A 190 8.61 -1.32 -12.09
N ALA A 191 9.51 -1.30 -13.06
CA ALA A 191 10.09 -2.50 -13.65
C ALA A 191 11.61 -2.52 -13.43
N MET A 192 12.14 -3.68 -13.05
CA MET A 192 13.57 -3.90 -12.88
C MET A 192 14.11 -4.77 -14.01
N SER A 193 15.06 -4.25 -14.79
CA SER A 193 15.66 -4.96 -15.91
C SER A 193 17.18 -4.94 -15.89
N LYS A 194 17.78 -5.73 -16.79
CA LYS A 194 19.23 -5.80 -16.99
C LYS A 194 19.54 -5.73 -18.49
N ASP A 195 20.44 -4.83 -18.87
CA ASP A 195 20.87 -4.69 -20.26
C ASP A 195 21.93 -5.73 -20.67
N ALA A 196 22.25 -5.78 -21.96
CA ALA A 196 23.27 -6.68 -22.49
C ALA A 196 24.70 -6.38 -22.00
N GLY A 197 24.93 -5.19 -21.45
CA GLY A 197 26.19 -4.78 -20.81
C GLY A 197 26.28 -5.23 -19.35
N GLY A 198 25.21 -5.75 -18.80
CA GLY A 198 25.11 -6.17 -17.40
C GLY A 198 24.73 -5.03 -16.45
N ASN A 199 24.29 -3.87 -16.95
CA ASN A 199 23.81 -2.77 -16.12
C ASN A 199 22.36 -3.02 -15.70
N TYR A 200 22.03 -2.70 -14.45
CA TYR A 200 20.68 -2.79 -13.91
C TYR A 200 19.93 -1.48 -14.09
N HIS A 201 18.65 -1.59 -14.32
CA HIS A 201 17.75 -0.47 -14.52
C HIS A 201 16.52 -0.61 -13.63
N GLN A 202 16.05 0.50 -13.09
CA GLN A 202 14.76 0.63 -12.42
C GLN A 202 14.00 1.73 -13.15
N ARG A 203 12.82 1.44 -13.69
CA ARG A 203 12.05 2.42 -14.48
C ARG A 203 10.61 2.52 -14.03
N LEU A 204 10.15 3.77 -13.89
CA LEU A 204 8.74 4.07 -13.71
C LEU A 204 8.06 4.11 -15.08
N HIS A 205 7.05 3.29 -15.24
CA HIS A 205 6.20 3.20 -16.42
C HIS A 205 4.83 3.80 -16.16
N ALA A 206 4.16 4.28 -17.21
CA ALA A 206 2.76 4.63 -17.22
C ALA A 206 2.11 4.11 -18.50
N LEU A 207 1.17 3.18 -18.39
CA LEU A 207 0.49 2.59 -19.55
C LEU A 207 -0.97 3.00 -19.64
N ASP A 208 -1.44 3.28 -20.86
CA ASP A 208 -2.87 3.36 -21.17
C ASP A 208 -3.54 2.02 -20.87
N ILE A 209 -4.49 2.01 -19.95
CA ILE A 209 -5.11 0.78 -19.46
C ILE A 209 -5.98 0.06 -20.51
N THR A 210 -6.30 0.72 -21.62
CA THR A 210 -7.13 0.14 -22.69
C THR A 210 -6.30 -0.51 -23.80
N THR A 211 -5.05 -0.07 -24.00
CA THR A 211 -4.20 -0.48 -25.11
C THR A 211 -2.85 -1.05 -24.69
N GLY A 212 -2.38 -0.74 -23.48
CA GLY A 212 -1.02 -1.05 -23.03
C GLY A 212 0.06 -0.13 -23.62
N ALA A 213 -0.32 0.96 -24.28
CA ALA A 213 0.65 1.90 -24.85
C ALA A 213 1.28 2.76 -23.75
N GLU A 214 2.58 3.03 -23.88
CA GLU A 214 3.31 3.92 -22.97
C GLU A 214 2.77 5.35 -23.05
N LEU A 215 2.61 6.01 -21.90
CA LEU A 215 2.08 7.36 -21.75
C LEU A 215 3.15 8.34 -21.24
N PHE A 216 2.88 9.63 -21.37
CA PHE A 216 3.63 10.74 -20.76
C PHE A 216 5.12 10.79 -21.14
N GLY A 217 5.50 10.13 -22.25
CA GLY A 217 6.89 10.04 -22.71
C GLY A 217 7.75 9.05 -21.93
N GLY A 218 7.12 8.15 -21.15
CA GLY A 218 7.81 7.10 -20.42
C GLY A 218 8.45 6.01 -21.32
N PRO A 219 9.13 5.03 -20.71
CA PRO A 219 9.43 4.96 -19.27
C PRO A 219 10.46 5.99 -18.80
N THR A 220 10.48 6.26 -17.49
CA THR A 220 11.45 7.17 -16.87
C THR A 220 12.43 6.39 -16.00
N GLU A 221 13.74 6.54 -16.27
CA GLU A 221 14.81 5.94 -15.46
C GLU A 221 14.81 6.53 -14.06
N ILE A 222 14.79 5.68 -13.03
CA ILE A 222 14.80 6.09 -11.63
C ILE A 222 16.24 6.38 -11.22
N GLN A 223 16.49 7.62 -10.88
CA GLN A 223 17.79 8.11 -10.41
C GLN A 223 17.56 9.04 -9.24
N ALA A 224 18.40 8.95 -8.22
CA ALA A 224 18.32 9.85 -7.06
C ALA A 224 19.70 10.08 -6.42
N LYS A 225 19.81 11.22 -5.77
CA LYS A 225 20.87 11.53 -4.81
C LYS A 225 20.28 12.33 -3.66
N TYR A 226 20.80 12.11 -2.46
CA TYR A 226 20.36 12.81 -1.26
C TYR A 226 21.57 13.27 -0.44
N PRO A 227 21.59 14.48 0.13
CA PRO A 227 22.71 14.94 0.97
C PRO A 227 22.93 13.98 2.14
N GLY A 228 24.17 13.49 2.31
CA GLY A 228 24.51 12.57 3.38
C GLY A 228 25.86 11.88 3.18
N THR A 229 26.27 11.15 4.20
CA THR A 229 27.55 10.44 4.29
C THR A 229 27.38 8.95 4.56
N GLY A 230 26.13 8.45 4.51
CA GLY A 230 25.77 7.05 4.74
C GLY A 230 26.27 6.09 3.66
N ASP A 231 25.81 4.87 3.71
CA ASP A 231 26.15 3.81 2.76
C ASP A 231 25.92 4.23 1.31
N GLY A 232 26.88 3.92 0.44
CA GLY A 232 26.81 4.28 -0.98
C GLY A 232 27.04 5.78 -1.27
N SER A 233 27.52 6.57 -0.28
CA SER A 233 27.75 8.00 -0.47
C SER A 233 29.03 8.29 -1.25
N SER A 234 28.96 9.35 -2.07
CA SER A 234 30.11 9.92 -2.78
C SER A 234 29.93 11.42 -2.92
N GLY A 235 31.00 12.20 -2.64
CA GLY A 235 30.98 13.64 -2.76
C GLY A 235 29.97 14.36 -1.85
N GLY A 236 29.61 13.78 -0.70
CA GLY A 236 28.64 14.35 0.24
C GLY A 236 27.17 14.02 -0.10
N PHE A 237 26.93 13.06 -0.98
CA PHE A 237 25.60 12.59 -1.33
C PHE A 237 25.54 11.07 -1.27
N VAL A 238 24.50 10.52 -0.70
CA VAL A 238 24.06 9.13 -0.92
C VAL A 238 23.49 9.05 -2.34
N ILE A 239 23.87 8.01 -3.09
CA ILE A 239 23.50 7.85 -4.50
C ILE A 239 22.67 6.57 -4.63
N PHE A 240 21.52 6.66 -5.31
CA PHE A 240 20.71 5.51 -5.64
C PHE A 240 21.40 4.70 -6.75
N ASP A 241 21.73 3.46 -6.43
CA ASP A 241 22.26 2.48 -7.40
C ASP A 241 21.16 1.43 -7.67
N PRO A 242 20.59 1.37 -8.88
CA PRO A 242 19.51 0.44 -9.20
C PRO A 242 19.87 -1.04 -8.94
N SER A 243 21.15 -1.40 -8.94
CA SER A 243 21.60 -2.77 -8.63
C SER A 243 21.49 -3.17 -7.17
N GLN A 244 21.34 -2.21 -6.26
CA GLN A 244 21.27 -2.43 -4.81
C GLN A 244 19.83 -2.57 -4.27
N TYR A 245 18.84 -2.20 -5.08
CA TYR A 245 17.47 -2.05 -4.61
C TYR A 245 16.49 -2.89 -5.41
N ALA A 246 15.45 -3.37 -4.72
CA ALA A 246 14.23 -3.91 -5.31
C ALA A 246 13.04 -3.05 -4.88
N GLU A 247 11.98 -3.09 -5.65
CA GLU A 247 10.72 -2.45 -5.29
C GLU A 247 9.74 -3.55 -4.87
N ARG A 248 9.15 -3.46 -3.66
CA ARG A 248 8.20 -4.44 -3.12
C ARG A 248 6.91 -3.83 -2.61
N ALA A 249 6.99 -2.63 -2.05
CA ALA A 249 5.83 -1.94 -1.50
C ALA A 249 4.93 -1.45 -2.62
N GLY A 250 3.67 -1.88 -2.66
CA GLY A 250 2.70 -1.40 -3.66
C GLY A 250 2.68 0.13 -3.75
N LEU A 251 2.67 0.65 -4.97
CA LEU A 251 2.73 2.08 -5.26
C LEU A 251 1.55 2.82 -4.64
N LEU A 252 1.80 4.08 -4.28
CA LEU A 252 0.76 5.01 -3.86
C LEU A 252 0.60 6.11 -4.91
N GLU A 253 -0.61 6.30 -5.43
CA GLU A 253 -1.01 7.52 -6.14
C GLU A 253 -1.81 8.39 -5.17
N TRP A 254 -1.41 9.65 -5.03
CA TRP A 254 -2.15 10.65 -4.29
C TRP A 254 -1.81 12.08 -4.75
N GLY A 255 -2.83 12.89 -4.95
CA GLY A 255 -2.67 14.29 -5.35
C GLY A 255 -1.96 14.48 -6.69
N GLY A 256 -2.14 13.56 -7.64
CA GLY A 256 -1.51 13.57 -8.96
C GLY A 256 -0.01 13.23 -8.92
N LYS A 257 0.45 12.52 -7.91
CA LYS A 257 1.83 12.06 -7.76
C LYS A 257 1.89 10.57 -7.45
N ILE A 258 2.93 9.92 -7.95
CA ILE A 258 3.26 8.51 -7.69
C ILE A 258 4.39 8.46 -6.67
N TYR A 259 4.19 7.73 -5.58
CA TYR A 259 5.19 7.51 -4.53
C TYR A 259 5.68 6.08 -4.57
N ILE A 260 7.02 5.92 -4.54
CA ILE A 260 7.75 4.66 -4.70
C ILE A 260 8.71 4.51 -3.53
N ALA A 261 8.73 3.33 -2.91
CA ALA A 261 9.64 2.98 -1.83
C ALA A 261 10.50 1.78 -2.20
N PHE A 262 11.75 1.77 -1.77
CA PHE A 262 12.71 0.74 -2.16
C PHE A 262 13.21 -0.07 -0.97
N THR A 263 13.36 -1.37 -1.19
CA THR A 263 14.04 -2.31 -0.31
C THR A 263 15.41 -2.69 -0.87
N SER A 264 16.22 -3.43 -0.09
CA SER A 264 17.48 -3.99 -0.53
C SER A 264 17.34 -5.42 -1.08
N HIS A 265 18.43 -6.00 -1.57
CA HIS A 265 18.54 -7.42 -1.88
C HIS A 265 19.18 -8.18 -0.70
N CYS A 266 18.35 -8.83 0.17
CA CYS A 266 18.81 -9.64 1.31
C CYS A 266 19.74 -8.87 2.27
N ASP A 267 19.45 -7.62 2.57
CA ASP A 267 20.22 -6.75 3.47
C ASP A 267 21.72 -6.68 3.15
N ARG A 268 22.05 -6.82 1.85
CA ARG A 268 23.43 -6.71 1.39
C ARG A 268 23.83 -5.26 1.21
N ARG A 269 24.64 -4.77 2.12
CA ARG A 269 25.22 -3.42 2.07
C ARG A 269 26.17 -3.26 0.86
N PRO A 270 26.34 -2.02 0.33
CA PRO A 270 25.85 -0.73 0.87
C PRO A 270 24.42 -0.41 0.44
N TYR A 271 23.53 0.00 1.35
CA TYR A 271 22.20 0.53 1.04
C TYR A 271 21.65 1.44 2.13
N THR A 272 20.64 2.25 1.78
CA THR A 272 19.92 3.18 2.66
C THR A 272 18.42 3.17 2.31
N GLY A 273 17.57 3.80 3.12
CA GLY A 273 16.11 3.84 2.90
C GLY A 273 15.69 4.94 1.92
N TRP A 274 15.02 4.60 0.80
CA TRP A 274 14.57 5.55 -0.21
C TRP A 274 13.05 5.60 -0.35
N LEU A 275 12.52 6.84 -0.36
CA LEU A 275 11.17 7.17 -0.79
C LEU A 275 11.25 8.27 -1.85
N MET A 276 10.60 8.05 -3.00
CA MET A 276 10.67 8.97 -4.13
C MET A 276 9.26 9.34 -4.62
N GLY A 277 9.09 10.57 -5.07
CA GLY A 277 7.84 11.08 -5.63
C GLY A 277 8.02 11.49 -7.09
N TYR A 278 7.05 11.15 -7.93
CA TYR A 278 7.00 11.49 -9.36
C TYR A 278 5.66 12.13 -9.70
N ASP A 279 5.65 13.04 -10.65
CA ASP A 279 4.42 13.62 -11.17
C ASP A 279 3.72 12.62 -12.09
N ALA A 280 2.46 12.34 -11.83
CA ALA A 280 1.69 11.31 -12.54
C ALA A 280 1.39 11.66 -14.02
N GLY A 281 1.46 12.93 -14.42
CA GLY A 281 1.19 13.36 -15.79
C GLY A 281 2.43 13.56 -16.65
N THR A 282 3.65 13.56 -16.04
CA THR A 282 4.90 13.82 -16.76
C THR A 282 5.99 12.82 -16.45
N LEU A 283 5.82 11.99 -15.42
CA LEU A 283 6.81 11.06 -14.86
C LEU A 283 8.13 11.73 -14.39
N LEU A 284 8.12 13.05 -14.22
CA LEU A 284 9.27 13.77 -13.68
C LEU A 284 9.32 13.60 -12.16
N GLN A 285 10.54 13.37 -11.64
CA GLN A 285 10.77 13.27 -10.21
C GLN A 285 10.46 14.62 -9.52
N THR A 286 9.63 14.59 -8.48
CA THR A 286 9.17 15.78 -7.74
C THR A 286 9.74 15.88 -6.35
N GLY A 287 10.28 14.78 -5.81
CA GLY A 287 10.87 14.75 -4.48
C GLY A 287 11.63 13.47 -4.21
N VAL A 288 12.57 13.55 -3.29
CA VAL A 288 13.37 12.43 -2.80
C VAL A 288 13.55 12.59 -1.30
N LEU A 289 13.36 11.51 -0.55
CA LEU A 289 13.71 11.39 0.87
C LEU A 289 14.59 10.15 1.04
N ASN A 290 15.68 10.32 1.78
CA ASN A 290 16.45 9.19 2.29
C ASN A 290 16.28 9.13 3.82
N LEU A 291 15.97 7.94 4.34
CA LEU A 291 15.60 7.72 5.74
C LEU A 291 16.79 7.31 6.62
N THR A 292 17.96 7.06 6.01
CA THR A 292 19.22 6.79 6.72
C THR A 292 20.41 7.46 6.00
N PRO A 293 20.33 8.80 5.77
CA PRO A 293 21.28 9.47 4.88
C PRO A 293 22.72 9.55 5.45
N ASN A 294 22.90 9.41 6.75
CA ASN A 294 24.21 9.44 7.40
C ASN A 294 24.57 8.10 8.08
N GLY A 295 23.67 7.13 7.98
CA GLY A 295 23.82 5.79 8.50
C GLY A 295 23.92 4.73 7.40
N ASN A 296 23.29 3.61 7.63
CA ASN A 296 23.19 2.49 6.70
C ASN A 296 21.87 1.75 6.89
N GLU A 297 21.51 0.92 5.89
CA GLU A 297 20.29 0.09 5.95
C GLU A 297 19.01 0.96 6.08
N GLY A 298 17.99 0.55 6.80
CA GLY A 298 16.75 1.35 6.95
C GLY A 298 15.89 1.37 5.68
N ALA A 299 16.03 0.38 4.82
CA ALA A 299 15.23 0.24 3.61
C ALA A 299 13.75 0.01 3.95
N ILE A 300 12.86 0.36 3.02
CA ILE A 300 11.42 0.18 3.18
C ILE A 300 11.04 -1.17 2.59
N TRP A 301 11.10 -2.23 3.41
CA TRP A 301 10.78 -3.57 2.97
C TRP A 301 9.29 -3.73 2.71
N MET A 302 8.47 -3.56 3.73
CA MET A 302 7.00 -3.64 3.67
C MET A 302 6.54 -4.73 2.69
N ALA A 303 7.17 -5.91 2.75
CA ALA A 303 6.94 -7.01 1.83
C ALA A 303 5.49 -7.49 1.89
N GLY A 304 4.81 -7.65 0.74
CA GLY A 304 3.39 -7.93 0.70
C GLY A 304 2.54 -6.85 1.35
N SER A 305 2.94 -5.59 1.21
CA SER A 305 2.29 -4.39 1.76
C SER A 305 2.29 -3.26 0.72
N GLY A 306 1.90 -2.06 1.12
CA GLY A 306 1.95 -0.87 0.29
C GLY A 306 1.99 0.40 1.13
N LEU A 307 2.54 1.46 0.59
CA LEU A 307 2.56 2.77 1.24
C LEU A 307 1.15 3.23 1.58
N ALA A 308 0.86 3.53 2.86
CA ALA A 308 -0.44 4.01 3.30
C ALA A 308 -0.48 5.54 3.37
N SER A 309 -1.62 6.14 3.03
CA SER A 309 -1.86 7.58 3.20
C SER A 309 -3.12 7.83 4.00
N ASP A 310 -3.18 8.97 4.71
CA ASP A 310 -4.41 9.42 5.36
C ASP A 310 -5.31 10.28 4.44
N GLY A 311 -4.89 10.52 3.20
CA GLY A 311 -5.59 11.40 2.28
C GLY A 311 -5.51 12.89 2.65
N GLN A 312 -4.70 13.26 3.65
CA GLN A 312 -4.58 14.63 4.17
C GLN A 312 -3.16 15.20 4.02
N GLY A 313 -2.34 14.56 3.18
CA GLY A 313 -0.99 15.01 2.90
C GLY A 313 0.09 14.29 3.69
N PHE A 314 -0.18 13.09 4.20
CA PHE A 314 0.83 12.28 4.87
C PHE A 314 0.84 10.84 4.35
N ILE A 315 2.06 10.28 4.27
CA ILE A 315 2.33 8.85 4.07
C ILE A 315 2.78 8.25 5.40
N TYR A 316 2.36 7.03 5.66
CA TYR A 316 2.78 6.20 6.79
C TYR A 316 3.49 4.96 6.26
N LEU A 317 4.69 4.70 6.76
CA LEU A 317 5.54 3.59 6.35
C LEU A 317 6.35 3.04 7.52
N LEU A 318 6.89 1.84 7.33
CA LEU A 318 7.78 1.16 8.28
C LEU A 318 9.15 0.99 7.63
N THR A 319 10.23 1.35 8.35
CA THR A 319 11.60 1.10 7.92
C THR A 319 12.13 -0.17 8.55
N GLY A 320 12.97 -0.90 7.79
CA GLY A 320 13.64 -2.11 8.25
C GLY A 320 14.88 -1.82 9.10
N ASN A 321 15.62 -2.88 9.39
CA ASN A 321 16.93 -2.79 10.08
C ASN A 321 17.75 -1.63 9.54
N GLY A 322 18.38 -0.88 10.44
CA GLY A 322 19.21 0.24 10.05
C GLY A 322 19.58 1.15 11.21
N VAL A 323 20.43 2.09 10.92
CA VAL A 323 20.83 3.08 11.93
C VAL A 323 19.61 3.94 12.30
N PHE A 324 19.30 3.92 13.59
CA PHE A 324 18.48 4.95 14.22
C PHE A 324 19.41 5.85 15.05
N ASP A 325 19.40 7.16 14.78
CA ASP A 325 20.19 8.12 15.56
C ASP A 325 19.47 8.45 16.87
N THR A 326 19.99 7.92 17.98
CA THR A 326 19.42 8.11 19.32
C THR A 326 19.72 9.50 19.91
N THR A 327 20.53 10.32 19.25
CA THR A 327 20.74 11.70 19.62
C THR A 327 19.72 12.61 18.94
N LEU A 328 18.84 13.19 19.75
CA LEU A 328 17.71 13.97 19.26
C LEU A 328 17.96 15.48 19.36
N ASN A 329 17.40 16.24 18.42
CA ASN A 329 17.32 17.69 18.49
C ASN A 329 16.25 18.16 19.50
N GLY A 330 16.15 19.50 19.69
CA GLY A 330 15.19 20.08 20.65
C GLY A 330 13.70 19.79 20.35
N ASN A 331 13.36 19.30 19.16
CA ASN A 331 12.00 18.91 18.77
C ASN A 331 11.79 17.37 18.83
N GLY A 332 12.78 16.62 19.31
CA GLY A 332 12.71 15.18 19.46
C GLY A 332 12.92 14.40 18.14
N PHE A 333 13.62 14.97 17.16
CA PHE A 333 13.99 14.30 15.91
C PHE A 333 15.48 13.93 15.88
N PRO A 334 15.87 12.80 15.28
CA PRO A 334 17.25 12.41 15.04
C PRO A 334 18.07 13.53 14.38
N ILE A 335 19.23 13.88 14.96
CA ILE A 335 20.02 15.02 14.48
C ILE A 335 20.69 14.76 13.13
N ASN A 336 20.98 13.50 12.80
CA ASN A 336 21.56 13.10 11.52
C ASN A 336 20.49 12.67 10.51
N GLY A 337 19.21 12.60 10.90
CA GLY A 337 18.10 12.23 10.03
C GLY A 337 18.00 10.73 9.73
N ASP A 338 18.58 9.86 10.57
CA ASP A 338 18.59 8.42 10.40
C ASP A 338 17.41 7.77 11.19
N TYR A 339 16.49 7.15 10.47
CA TYR A 339 15.23 6.56 10.97
C TYR A 339 15.16 5.06 10.66
N GLY A 340 16.20 4.28 10.91
CA GLY A 340 16.15 2.82 10.83
C GLY A 340 15.21 2.25 11.88
N ASN A 341 14.52 1.14 11.55
CA ASN A 341 13.58 0.44 12.43
C ASN A 341 12.55 1.35 13.11
N ALA A 342 11.80 2.10 12.31
CA ALA A 342 10.85 3.09 12.80
C ALA A 342 9.51 3.06 12.04
N PHE A 343 8.45 3.49 12.72
CA PHE A 343 7.18 3.86 12.11
C PHE A 343 7.24 5.35 11.77
N VAL A 344 7.25 5.68 10.49
CA VAL A 344 7.52 7.04 10.01
C VAL A 344 6.29 7.65 9.34
N LYS A 345 6.00 8.91 9.70
CA LYS A 345 5.02 9.78 9.05
C LYS A 345 5.75 10.79 8.18
N VAL A 346 5.48 10.76 6.88
CA VAL A 346 6.12 11.64 5.89
C VAL A 346 5.12 12.64 5.34
N ALA A 347 5.44 13.93 5.41
CA ALA A 347 4.64 14.97 4.77
C ALA A 347 4.87 14.98 3.26
N ILE A 348 3.79 15.00 2.48
CA ILE A 348 3.78 15.07 1.03
C ILE A 348 3.08 16.35 0.55
N PRO A 349 3.50 16.94 -0.57
CA PRO A 349 4.47 16.43 -1.55
C PRO A 349 5.95 16.72 -1.24
N GLN A 350 6.27 17.34 -0.10
CA GLN A 350 7.63 17.81 0.23
C GLN A 350 8.60 16.66 0.51
N LEU A 351 8.13 15.47 0.88
CA LEU A 351 8.88 14.30 1.31
C LEU A 351 9.82 14.65 2.48
N THR A 352 9.23 15.06 3.59
CA THR A 352 9.95 15.35 4.84
C THR A 352 9.33 14.56 5.99
N VAL A 353 10.15 14.05 6.92
CA VAL A 353 9.63 13.37 8.10
C VAL A 353 8.89 14.38 8.97
N ALA A 354 7.60 14.15 9.17
CA ALA A 354 6.70 15.01 9.96
C ALA A 354 6.57 14.55 11.40
N ASP A 355 6.59 13.23 11.62
CA ASP A 355 6.56 12.59 12.93
C ASP A 355 7.03 11.13 12.80
N TYR A 356 7.26 10.46 13.92
CA TYR A 356 7.66 9.05 13.94
C TYR A 356 7.43 8.43 15.32
N PHE A 357 7.50 7.11 15.36
CA PHE A 357 7.67 6.30 16.56
C PHE A 357 8.77 5.26 16.31
N THR A 358 9.59 5.00 17.31
CA THR A 358 10.45 3.83 17.35
C THR A 358 10.61 3.33 18.78
N MET A 359 10.87 2.05 18.93
CA MET A 359 10.95 1.36 20.20
C MET A 359 12.18 1.80 21.00
N TRP A 360 12.09 1.73 22.32
CA TRP A 360 13.19 2.12 23.21
C TRP A 360 14.50 1.30 22.98
N ASP A 361 14.36 0.07 22.53
CA ASP A 361 15.44 -0.88 22.22
C ASP A 361 15.69 -1.09 20.71
N THR A 362 15.18 -0.21 19.87
CA THR A 362 15.25 -0.25 18.39
C THR A 362 16.64 -0.60 17.83
N VAL A 363 17.73 -0.14 18.50
CA VAL A 363 19.12 -0.46 18.11
C VAL A 363 19.41 -1.96 18.36
N GLY A 364 18.90 -2.51 19.45
CA GLY A 364 19.01 -3.94 19.76
C GLY A 364 18.25 -4.79 18.76
N GLU A 365 17.02 -4.42 18.45
CA GLU A 365 16.18 -5.10 17.47
C GLU A 365 16.79 -5.08 16.06
N SER A 366 17.25 -3.90 15.59
CA SER A 366 17.97 -3.82 14.32
C SER A 366 19.17 -4.76 14.23
N ASN A 367 19.95 -4.88 15.31
CA ASN A 367 21.13 -5.75 15.34
C ASN A 367 20.75 -7.24 15.38
N ASN A 368 19.55 -7.58 15.82
CA ASN A 368 19.05 -8.96 15.92
C ASN A 368 18.16 -9.37 14.73
N ASP A 369 17.93 -8.50 13.77
CA ASP A 369 16.99 -8.70 12.65
C ASP A 369 15.52 -8.85 13.11
N ASP A 370 15.14 -8.13 14.16
CA ASP A 370 13.79 -8.10 14.73
C ASP A 370 13.01 -6.85 14.33
N ASP A 371 13.32 -6.29 13.17
CA ASP A 371 12.80 -5.00 12.69
C ASP A 371 11.29 -4.96 12.46
N LEU A 372 10.74 -3.73 12.63
CA LEU A 372 9.35 -3.37 12.35
C LEU A 372 9.03 -3.38 10.85
N GLY A 373 10.01 -3.10 9.99
CA GLY A 373 9.83 -2.85 8.57
C GLY A 373 9.48 -4.06 7.71
N SER A 374 9.45 -5.26 8.25
CA SER A 374 9.00 -6.46 7.53
C SER A 374 7.51 -6.44 7.21
N GLY A 375 6.67 -5.84 8.05
CA GLY A 375 5.23 -5.67 7.86
C GLY A 375 4.86 -4.35 7.21
N GLY A 376 3.58 -3.98 7.26
CA GLY A 376 3.06 -2.76 6.66
C GLY A 376 2.27 -1.88 7.61
N ALA A 377 2.23 -0.58 7.31
CA ALA A 377 1.44 0.39 8.03
C ALA A 377 0.02 0.50 7.45
N LEU A 378 -1.01 0.45 8.30
CA LEU A 378 -2.42 0.61 7.93
C LEU A 378 -3.00 1.84 8.65
N VAL A 379 -3.69 2.69 7.91
CA VAL A 379 -4.41 3.84 8.47
C VAL A 379 -5.83 3.44 8.80
N LEU A 380 -6.19 3.60 10.09
CA LEU A 380 -7.51 3.28 10.60
C LEU A 380 -8.50 4.44 10.40
N PRO A 381 -9.81 4.16 10.29
CA PRO A 381 -10.82 5.21 10.36
C PRO A 381 -10.79 5.90 11.74
N PRO A 382 -11.33 7.11 11.88
CA PRO A 382 -11.45 7.77 13.16
C PRO A 382 -12.30 6.95 14.14
N PHE A 383 -11.84 6.83 15.38
CA PHE A 383 -12.61 6.21 16.48
C PHE A 383 -12.95 7.24 17.55
N THR A 384 -14.10 7.06 18.18
CA THR A 384 -14.49 7.85 19.33
C THR A 384 -14.38 7.01 20.60
N ASP A 385 -13.72 7.52 21.63
CA ASP A 385 -13.66 6.89 22.94
C ASP A 385 -14.93 7.13 23.78
N ASN A 386 -15.02 6.50 24.96
CA ASN A 386 -16.17 6.65 25.86
C ASN A 386 -16.35 8.08 26.43
N ASN A 387 -15.34 8.95 26.29
CA ASN A 387 -15.39 10.35 26.68
C ASN A 387 -15.84 11.26 25.53
N GLY A 388 -16.08 10.69 24.34
CA GLY A 388 -16.44 11.43 23.12
C GLY A 388 -15.24 12.06 22.40
N GLN A 389 -14.00 11.69 22.74
CA GLN A 389 -12.79 12.17 22.06
C GLN A 389 -12.53 11.35 20.80
N TYR A 390 -12.20 12.04 19.69
CA TYR A 390 -11.78 11.42 18.44
C TYR A 390 -10.29 11.04 18.48
N HIS A 391 -10.00 9.85 17.99
CA HIS A 391 -8.66 9.32 17.83
C HIS A 391 -8.38 8.97 16.36
N TYR A 392 -7.27 9.45 15.83
CA TYR A 392 -6.81 9.21 14.48
C TYR A 392 -5.62 8.27 14.53
N LEU A 393 -5.84 6.99 14.29
CA LEU A 393 -4.87 5.94 14.56
C LEU A 393 -4.29 5.34 13.28
N ALA A 394 -3.05 4.85 13.38
CA ALA A 394 -2.46 3.94 12.41
C ALA A 394 -1.82 2.77 13.16
N VAL A 395 -1.70 1.61 12.50
CA VAL A 395 -1.14 0.39 13.09
C VAL A 395 -0.04 -0.18 12.22
N GLY A 396 0.95 -0.80 12.85
CA GLY A 396 2.02 -1.55 12.21
C GLY A 396 2.48 -2.70 13.12
N ALA A 397 3.12 -3.70 12.53
CA ALA A 397 3.75 -4.81 13.24
C ALA A 397 4.89 -5.37 12.39
N GLY A 398 5.92 -5.89 13.01
CA GLY A 398 7.12 -6.42 12.39
C GLY A 398 7.54 -7.80 12.91
N LYS A 399 8.84 -8.07 12.86
CA LYS A 399 9.43 -9.34 13.28
C LYS A 399 9.41 -9.53 14.80
N ASP A 400 9.45 -8.45 15.57
CA ASP A 400 9.40 -8.41 17.04
C ASP A 400 8.09 -8.96 17.63
N SER A 401 7.10 -9.29 16.78
CA SER A 401 5.82 -9.89 17.17
C SER A 401 4.87 -8.95 17.92
N THR A 402 5.11 -7.65 17.89
CA THR A 402 4.35 -6.61 18.58
C THR A 402 3.46 -5.84 17.62
N ILE A 403 2.23 -5.51 18.05
CA ILE A 403 1.37 -4.57 17.32
C ILE A 403 1.54 -3.18 17.93
N TYR A 404 1.99 -2.25 17.13
CA TYR A 404 2.12 -0.84 17.49
C TYR A 404 0.95 -0.03 16.94
N VAL A 405 0.25 0.67 17.82
CA VAL A 405 -0.83 1.60 17.48
C VAL A 405 -0.36 3.01 17.79
N VAL A 406 -0.20 3.83 16.78
CA VAL A 406 0.24 5.22 16.91
C VAL A 406 -0.94 6.18 16.75
N ASP A 407 -0.98 7.27 17.54
CA ASP A 407 -1.84 8.41 17.24
C ASP A 407 -1.18 9.26 16.15
N ARG A 408 -1.85 9.42 15.01
CA ARG A 408 -1.32 10.16 13.86
C ARG A 408 -1.06 11.65 14.14
N ASN A 409 -1.61 12.20 15.23
CA ASN A 409 -1.37 13.57 15.66
C ASN A 409 -0.15 13.69 16.59
N ASN A 410 0.28 12.60 17.22
CA ASN A 410 1.46 12.51 18.05
C ASN A 410 1.88 11.05 18.18
N MET A 411 2.85 10.63 17.35
CA MET A 411 3.23 9.24 17.23
C MET A 411 4.04 8.70 18.42
N GLY A 412 4.58 9.58 19.29
CA GLY A 412 5.32 9.18 20.49
C GLY A 412 6.82 9.42 20.39
N LYS A 413 7.41 9.38 19.21
CA LYS A 413 8.85 9.51 18.94
C LYS A 413 9.70 8.44 19.65
N PHE A 414 10.96 8.74 19.94
CA PHE A 414 11.90 7.87 20.63
C PHE A 414 12.08 8.31 22.08
N ASN A 415 11.98 7.36 23.01
CA ASN A 415 12.35 7.53 24.40
C ASN A 415 13.29 6.36 24.80
N PRO A 416 14.56 6.62 25.20
CA PRO A 416 15.53 5.55 25.47
C PRO A 416 15.21 4.68 26.69
N ASN A 417 14.14 4.96 27.43
CA ASN A 417 13.83 4.24 28.67
C ASN A 417 12.61 3.31 28.56
N ASN A 418 11.65 3.63 27.70
CA ASN A 418 10.38 2.89 27.53
C ASN A 418 9.58 3.38 26.32
N ASP A 419 8.51 2.67 25.98
CA ASP A 419 7.58 3.00 24.90
C ASP A 419 6.27 3.65 25.41
N ASP A 420 6.24 4.17 26.64
CA ASP A 420 5.02 4.72 27.29
C ASP A 420 4.36 5.87 26.51
N ALA A 421 5.09 6.50 25.56
CA ALA A 421 4.58 7.61 24.75
C ALA A 421 3.71 7.15 23.56
N ILE A 422 3.73 5.85 23.20
CA ILE A 422 2.89 5.31 22.13
C ILE A 422 1.41 5.24 22.57
N TYR A 423 0.50 5.34 21.61
CA TYR A 423 -0.92 5.25 21.91
C TYR A 423 -1.33 3.90 22.50
N GLN A 424 -0.87 2.78 21.91
CA GLN A 424 -1.04 1.43 22.45
C GLN A 424 0.01 0.49 21.85
N GLU A 425 0.53 -0.39 22.69
CA GLU A 425 1.40 -1.49 22.30
C GLU A 425 0.78 -2.82 22.75
N LEU A 426 0.88 -3.84 21.92
CA LEU A 426 0.47 -5.21 22.21
C LEU A 426 1.65 -6.16 21.98
N SER A 427 2.53 -6.24 22.96
CA SER A 427 3.75 -7.05 22.91
C SER A 427 3.43 -8.54 22.80
N GLY A 428 4.09 -9.24 21.87
CA GLY A 428 3.91 -10.66 21.60
C GLY A 428 2.55 -11.07 21.02
N ALA A 429 1.71 -10.12 20.62
CA ALA A 429 0.35 -10.39 20.13
C ALA A 429 0.34 -11.21 18.83
N VAL A 430 1.34 -11.00 17.96
CA VAL A 430 1.48 -11.63 16.65
C VAL A 430 2.77 -12.47 16.57
N SER A 431 2.94 -13.39 17.55
CA SER A 431 4.09 -14.29 17.64
C SER A 431 4.43 -14.92 16.29
N GLY A 432 5.73 -15.04 15.99
CA GLY A 432 6.25 -15.50 14.69
C GLY A 432 6.59 -14.37 13.73
N GLY A 433 6.27 -13.11 14.09
CA GLY A 433 6.52 -11.93 13.28
C GLY A 433 5.56 -11.75 12.12
N VAL A 434 5.50 -10.54 11.58
CA VAL A 434 4.59 -10.13 10.50
C VAL A 434 5.40 -9.67 9.30
N TRP A 435 5.14 -10.26 8.12
CA TRP A 435 5.68 -9.87 6.81
C TRP A 435 4.58 -9.52 5.83
N ALA A 436 3.44 -9.06 6.33
CA ALA A 436 2.25 -8.80 5.53
C ALA A 436 1.47 -7.61 6.07
N MET A 437 0.54 -7.12 5.26
CA MET A 437 -0.42 -6.11 5.65
C MET A 437 -1.52 -6.75 6.50
N PRO A 438 -1.96 -6.14 7.62
CA PRO A 438 -3.22 -6.53 8.24
C PRO A 438 -4.42 -6.08 7.41
N ALA A 439 -5.60 -6.67 7.64
CA ALA A 439 -6.86 -6.15 7.15
C ALA A 439 -7.67 -5.52 8.28
N TYR A 440 -8.46 -4.49 7.95
CA TYR A 440 -9.43 -3.89 8.84
C TYR A 440 -10.85 -4.08 8.30
N PHE A 441 -11.76 -4.51 9.16
CA PHE A 441 -13.18 -4.58 8.82
C PHE A 441 -14.04 -4.47 10.10
N ASN A 442 -15.05 -3.62 10.06
CA ASN A 442 -16.09 -3.51 11.09
C ASN A 442 -15.54 -3.54 12.54
N ASN A 443 -14.67 -2.60 12.87
CA ASN A 443 -14.00 -2.48 14.17
C ASN A 443 -13.16 -3.72 14.58
N THR A 444 -12.58 -4.42 13.60
CA THR A 444 -11.72 -5.57 13.85
C THR A 444 -10.50 -5.51 12.93
N LEU A 445 -9.32 -5.77 13.47
CA LEU A 445 -8.08 -6.00 12.73
C LEU A 445 -7.80 -7.49 12.62
N TYR A 446 -7.27 -7.90 11.47
CA TYR A 446 -6.88 -9.29 11.16
C TYR A 446 -5.40 -9.34 10.80
N TYR A 447 -4.60 -10.06 11.58
CA TYR A 447 -3.16 -10.22 11.38
C TYR A 447 -2.79 -11.67 11.08
N GLY A 448 -2.06 -11.90 9.99
CA GLY A 448 -1.56 -13.21 9.57
C GLY A 448 -0.07 -13.37 9.81
N ALA A 449 0.33 -13.68 11.05
CA ALA A 449 1.73 -13.88 11.42
C ALA A 449 2.33 -15.16 10.82
N SER A 450 3.66 -15.16 10.65
CA SER A 450 4.42 -16.29 10.11
C SER A 450 4.37 -17.50 11.04
N SER A 451 4.13 -18.67 10.47
CA SER A 451 4.07 -19.96 11.17
C SER A 451 3.03 -20.05 12.30
N HIS A 452 2.10 -19.11 12.35
CA HIS A 452 1.04 -19.00 13.35
C HIS A 452 -0.34 -18.88 12.72
N ALA A 453 -1.37 -18.94 13.58
CA ALA A 453 -2.75 -18.69 13.16
C ALA A 453 -2.96 -17.23 12.76
N LEU A 454 -3.85 -16.99 11.82
CA LEU A 454 -4.41 -15.67 11.57
C LEU A 454 -5.30 -15.30 12.76
N LYS A 455 -5.08 -14.10 13.32
CA LYS A 455 -5.73 -13.62 14.55
C LYS A 455 -6.56 -12.38 14.29
N SER A 456 -7.67 -12.23 15.00
CA SER A 456 -8.48 -11.01 15.01
C SER A 456 -8.37 -10.28 16.33
N PHE A 457 -8.39 -8.94 16.28
CA PHE A 457 -8.37 -8.04 17.43
C PHE A 457 -9.50 -7.04 17.28
N SER A 458 -10.48 -7.05 18.21
CA SER A 458 -11.58 -6.08 18.18
C SER A 458 -11.12 -4.70 18.65
N ILE A 459 -11.75 -3.66 18.11
CA ILE A 459 -11.54 -2.27 18.52
C ILE A 459 -12.76 -1.78 19.28
N SER A 460 -12.57 -1.37 20.52
CA SER A 460 -13.58 -0.74 21.33
C SER A 460 -12.97 0.39 22.17
N ASN A 461 -13.71 1.46 22.42
CA ASN A 461 -13.19 2.63 23.13
C ASN A 461 -11.85 3.13 22.53
N ALA A 462 -11.75 3.12 21.18
CA ALA A 462 -10.57 3.47 20.40
C ALA A 462 -9.30 2.64 20.74
N LYS A 463 -9.42 1.49 21.39
CA LYS A 463 -8.31 0.58 21.75
C LYS A 463 -8.53 -0.81 21.15
N LEU A 464 -7.44 -1.45 20.73
CA LEU A 464 -7.42 -2.88 20.41
C LEU A 464 -7.59 -3.72 21.65
N SER A 465 -8.28 -4.85 21.53
CA SER A 465 -8.34 -5.88 22.58
C SER A 465 -6.94 -6.37 22.94
N ALA A 466 -6.66 -6.54 24.23
CA ALA A 466 -5.35 -6.96 24.72
C ALA A 466 -4.96 -8.40 24.29
N SER A 467 -5.93 -9.19 23.87
CA SER A 467 -5.75 -10.55 23.37
C SER A 467 -6.59 -10.75 22.11
N PRO A 468 -6.23 -11.70 21.23
CA PRO A 468 -7.06 -12.05 20.09
C PRO A 468 -8.49 -12.40 20.48
N THR A 469 -9.48 -11.86 19.75
CA THR A 469 -10.90 -12.19 19.96
C THR A 469 -11.29 -13.47 19.25
N SER A 470 -10.60 -13.83 18.18
CA SER A 470 -10.71 -15.11 17.48
C SER A 470 -9.41 -15.41 16.72
N GLN A 471 -9.21 -16.68 16.36
CA GLN A 471 -8.09 -17.10 15.52
C GLN A 471 -8.45 -18.33 14.70
N THR A 472 -7.75 -18.52 13.58
CA THR A 472 -7.92 -19.69 12.71
C THR A 472 -7.41 -20.98 13.36
N PRO A 473 -8.01 -22.15 13.05
CA PRO A 473 -7.45 -23.43 13.42
C PRO A 473 -6.19 -23.77 12.60
N THR A 474 -6.03 -23.18 11.43
CA THR A 474 -4.89 -23.35 10.51
C THR A 474 -3.77 -22.38 10.86
N THR A 475 -2.52 -22.82 10.76
CA THR A 475 -1.33 -21.98 10.82
C THR A 475 -0.83 -21.71 9.41
N PHE A 476 -0.30 -20.50 9.17
CA PHE A 476 0.20 -20.08 7.86
C PHE A 476 1.74 -20.13 7.89
N PRO A 477 2.39 -20.99 7.08
CA PRO A 477 3.86 -21.06 7.04
C PRO A 477 4.46 -19.74 6.60
N TYR A 478 5.78 -19.58 6.74
CA TYR A 478 6.48 -18.37 6.29
C TYR A 478 6.08 -17.99 4.84
N PRO A 479 5.76 -16.75 4.58
CA PRO A 479 5.87 -15.55 5.42
C PRO A 479 4.62 -15.20 6.24
N GLY A 480 3.69 -16.09 6.47
CA GLY A 480 2.36 -15.80 6.98
C GLY A 480 1.38 -15.55 5.85
N THR A 481 0.37 -14.73 6.08
CA THR A 481 -0.65 -14.39 5.06
C THR A 481 -1.06 -12.93 5.13
N ALA A 482 -1.32 -12.30 3.97
CA ALA A 482 -1.94 -10.99 3.83
C ALA A 482 -3.46 -11.17 3.67
N PRO A 483 -4.26 -11.02 4.75
CA PRO A 483 -5.69 -11.21 4.67
C PRO A 483 -6.39 -10.05 3.97
N VAL A 484 -7.53 -10.35 3.32
CA VAL A 484 -8.50 -9.34 2.88
C VAL A 484 -9.91 -9.73 3.31
N VAL A 485 -10.79 -8.74 3.44
CA VAL A 485 -12.18 -8.98 3.84
C VAL A 485 -13.16 -8.54 2.76
N SER A 486 -14.11 -9.41 2.43
CA SER A 486 -15.24 -9.07 1.56
C SER A 486 -16.54 -9.10 2.34
N ALA A 487 -17.41 -8.11 2.12
CA ALA A 487 -18.69 -7.99 2.83
C ALA A 487 -19.72 -7.19 2.04
N ASN A 488 -20.98 -7.30 2.40
CA ASN A 488 -22.08 -6.43 1.96
C ASN A 488 -22.38 -5.40 3.06
N GLY A 489 -21.80 -4.20 2.95
CA GLY A 489 -21.74 -3.28 4.08
C GLY A 489 -20.98 -3.94 5.23
N THR A 490 -21.59 -4.00 6.41
CA THR A 490 -21.03 -4.68 7.60
C THR A 490 -21.53 -6.12 7.76
N SER A 491 -22.26 -6.67 6.78
CA SER A 491 -22.89 -7.99 6.86
C SER A 491 -22.18 -8.99 5.93
N ASN A 492 -22.27 -10.28 6.29
CA ASN A 492 -21.72 -11.39 5.50
C ASN A 492 -20.19 -11.28 5.25
N GLY A 493 -19.45 -10.80 6.24
CA GLY A 493 -18.00 -10.67 6.17
C GLY A 493 -17.31 -12.03 6.02
N ILE A 494 -16.40 -12.14 5.04
CA ILE A 494 -15.55 -13.29 4.82
C ILE A 494 -14.09 -12.81 4.79
N VAL A 495 -13.26 -13.40 5.64
CA VAL A 495 -11.80 -13.20 5.62
C VAL A 495 -11.18 -14.21 4.67
N TRP A 496 -10.45 -13.72 3.68
CA TRP A 496 -9.72 -14.51 2.71
C TRP A 496 -8.23 -14.47 3.01
N ALA A 497 -7.60 -15.64 2.99
CA ALA A 497 -6.18 -15.80 3.27
C ALA A 497 -5.57 -16.84 2.33
N VAL A 498 -4.30 -16.69 1.99
CA VAL A 498 -3.55 -17.64 1.15
C VAL A 498 -2.43 -18.26 1.96
N GLU A 499 -2.39 -19.58 1.99
CA GLU A 499 -1.27 -20.34 2.55
C GLU A 499 -0.18 -20.50 1.48
N ASN A 500 1.04 -20.06 1.81
CA ASN A 500 2.22 -20.23 0.95
C ASN A 500 2.78 -21.65 1.09
N SER A 501 2.15 -22.60 0.42
CA SER A 501 2.50 -24.02 0.42
C SER A 501 2.59 -24.56 -1.02
N ASN A 502 2.90 -25.83 -1.19
CA ASN A 502 2.92 -26.50 -2.49
C ASN A 502 2.08 -27.79 -2.43
N PRO A 503 0.84 -27.79 -2.99
CA PRO A 503 0.16 -26.66 -3.63
C PRO A 503 -0.23 -25.57 -2.61
N ALA A 504 -0.40 -24.32 -3.09
CA ALA A 504 -0.96 -23.23 -2.32
C ALA A 504 -2.42 -23.48 -1.97
N VAL A 505 -2.87 -22.93 -0.84
CA VAL A 505 -4.25 -23.09 -0.39
C VAL A 505 -4.92 -21.74 -0.21
N LEU A 506 -6.05 -21.53 -0.86
CA LEU A 506 -6.94 -20.41 -0.59
C LEU A 506 -7.90 -20.82 0.52
N HIS A 507 -7.97 -20.02 1.58
CA HIS A 507 -8.87 -20.17 2.72
C HIS A 507 -9.91 -19.07 2.76
N ALA A 508 -11.09 -19.38 3.28
CA ALA A 508 -12.16 -18.44 3.60
C ALA A 508 -12.70 -18.73 5.01
N TYR A 509 -12.75 -17.70 5.84
CA TYR A 509 -13.22 -17.77 7.22
C TYR A 509 -14.37 -16.79 7.45
N ASP A 510 -15.27 -17.12 8.39
CA ASP A 510 -16.26 -16.16 8.86
C ASP A 510 -15.55 -14.99 9.56
N ALA A 511 -15.81 -13.76 9.12
CA ALA A 511 -15.15 -12.58 9.68
C ALA A 511 -15.52 -12.30 11.15
N THR A 512 -16.62 -12.88 11.64
CA THR A 512 -17.05 -12.75 13.05
C THR A 512 -16.45 -13.82 13.96
N ASP A 513 -15.98 -14.94 13.38
CA ASP A 513 -15.33 -16.04 14.09
C ASP A 513 -14.37 -16.79 13.17
N LEU A 514 -13.08 -16.48 13.26
CA LEU A 514 -12.03 -17.11 12.47
C LEU A 514 -11.85 -18.61 12.72
N PHE A 515 -12.38 -19.14 13.83
CA PHE A 515 -12.38 -20.58 14.07
C PHE A 515 -13.30 -21.33 13.09
N HIS A 516 -14.29 -20.60 12.52
CA HIS A 516 -15.23 -21.14 11.55
C HIS A 516 -14.67 -20.99 10.13
N GLU A 517 -13.96 -22.01 9.64
CA GLU A 517 -13.53 -22.09 8.25
C GLU A 517 -14.72 -22.46 7.36
N LEU A 518 -15.02 -21.61 6.40
CA LEU A 518 -16.12 -21.80 5.42
C LEU A 518 -15.66 -22.69 4.26
N TYR A 519 -14.41 -22.49 3.82
CA TYR A 519 -13.86 -23.16 2.65
C TYR A 519 -12.33 -23.13 2.69
N ASN A 520 -11.72 -24.20 2.18
CA ASN A 520 -10.36 -24.16 1.68
C ASN A 520 -10.23 -24.98 0.37
N SER A 521 -9.26 -24.61 -0.48
CA SER A 521 -9.14 -25.19 -1.83
C SER A 521 -8.66 -26.65 -1.83
N ASN A 522 -8.19 -27.21 -0.70
CA ASN A 522 -7.85 -28.64 -0.58
C ASN A 522 -9.09 -29.54 -0.47
N GLN A 523 -10.23 -29.01 -0.02
CA GLN A 523 -11.46 -29.79 0.20
C GLN A 523 -12.01 -30.43 -1.06
N ALA A 524 -11.74 -29.87 -2.25
CA ALA A 524 -12.20 -30.37 -3.53
C ALA A 524 -11.09 -31.02 -4.38
N GLY A 525 -9.93 -31.26 -3.80
CA GLY A 525 -8.80 -31.92 -4.45
C GLY A 525 -8.36 -31.19 -5.74
N ALA A 526 -8.09 -31.93 -6.81
CA ALA A 526 -7.54 -31.39 -8.06
C ALA A 526 -8.41 -30.31 -8.73
N ARG A 527 -9.73 -30.26 -8.45
CA ARG A 527 -10.62 -29.23 -9.00
C ARG A 527 -10.14 -27.84 -8.65
N ASP A 528 -9.74 -27.64 -7.39
CA ASP A 528 -9.46 -26.32 -6.85
C ASP A 528 -7.96 -26.05 -6.63
N GLN A 529 -7.09 -27.04 -6.92
CA GLN A 529 -5.64 -26.81 -6.91
C GLN A 529 -5.22 -25.79 -7.96
N PHE A 530 -4.29 -24.86 -7.60
CA PHE A 530 -3.87 -23.77 -8.48
C PHE A 530 -2.34 -23.56 -8.53
N GLY A 531 -1.58 -24.58 -8.13
CA GLY A 531 -0.12 -24.60 -8.23
C GLY A 531 0.58 -24.20 -6.93
N PRO A 532 1.92 -24.05 -6.97
CA PRO A 532 2.71 -23.60 -5.81
C PRO A 532 2.39 -22.17 -5.43
N GLY A 533 2.49 -21.88 -4.13
CA GLY A 533 2.35 -20.52 -3.60
C GLY A 533 3.54 -19.62 -3.95
N ASN A 534 3.29 -18.33 -3.89
CA ASN A 534 4.31 -17.29 -3.86
C ASN A 534 4.33 -16.64 -2.49
N LYS A 535 5.48 -16.10 -2.10
CA LYS A 535 5.59 -15.28 -0.88
C LYS A 535 4.78 -13.98 -1.06
N PHE A 536 4.17 -13.50 0.00
CA PHE A 536 3.51 -12.18 0.09
C PHE A 536 2.27 -11.99 -0.79
N ILE A 537 1.67 -13.07 -1.27
CA ILE A 537 0.47 -12.99 -2.12
C ILE A 537 -0.72 -12.47 -1.33
N THR A 538 -1.38 -11.48 -1.91
CA THR A 538 -2.63 -10.90 -1.42
C THR A 538 -3.77 -11.28 -2.35
N PRO A 539 -4.83 -11.96 -1.87
CA PRO A 539 -5.99 -12.24 -2.69
C PRO A 539 -6.78 -10.96 -2.98
N MET A 540 -7.41 -10.88 -4.16
CA MET A 540 -8.30 -9.78 -4.52
C MET A 540 -9.73 -10.32 -4.68
N VAL A 541 -10.70 -9.69 -4.02
CA VAL A 541 -12.13 -10.05 -4.12
C VAL A 541 -12.90 -8.94 -4.84
N VAL A 542 -13.57 -9.29 -5.93
CA VAL A 542 -14.40 -8.34 -6.67
C VAL A 542 -15.47 -9.06 -7.49
N ASN A 543 -16.70 -8.52 -7.51
CA ASN A 543 -17.81 -9.02 -8.34
C ASN A 543 -18.07 -10.53 -8.18
N GLY A 544 -18.11 -11.04 -6.95
CA GLY A 544 -18.37 -12.46 -6.66
C GLY A 544 -17.23 -13.40 -7.06
N LYS A 545 -16.01 -12.89 -7.18
CA LYS A 545 -14.83 -13.67 -7.55
C LYS A 545 -13.65 -13.33 -6.65
N VAL A 546 -12.80 -14.33 -6.43
CA VAL A 546 -11.51 -14.18 -5.73
C VAL A 546 -10.40 -14.50 -6.73
N TYR A 547 -9.41 -13.62 -6.82
CA TYR A 547 -8.25 -13.74 -7.69
C TYR A 547 -7.00 -13.90 -6.85
N VAL A 548 -6.15 -14.86 -7.20
CA VAL A 548 -4.91 -15.20 -6.45
C VAL A 548 -3.76 -15.32 -7.42
N GLY A 549 -2.71 -14.52 -7.24
CA GLY A 549 -1.45 -14.62 -7.98
C GLY A 549 -0.74 -15.95 -7.69
N THR A 550 -0.05 -16.51 -8.67
CA THR A 550 0.68 -17.77 -8.60
C THR A 550 2.03 -17.66 -9.32
N GLN A 551 2.81 -18.74 -9.34
CA GLN A 551 4.09 -18.77 -10.04
C GLN A 551 3.98 -18.69 -11.58
N ASN A 552 2.80 -18.85 -12.17
CA ASN A 552 2.61 -18.89 -13.62
C ASN A 552 1.25 -18.34 -14.08
N GLY A 553 0.64 -17.49 -13.28
CA GLY A 553 -0.63 -16.85 -13.62
C GLY A 553 -1.49 -16.45 -12.44
N VAL A 554 -2.77 -16.27 -12.69
CA VAL A 554 -3.78 -15.91 -11.68
C VAL A 554 -4.90 -16.95 -11.66
N ALA A 555 -5.14 -17.53 -10.48
CA ALA A 555 -6.30 -18.40 -10.24
C ALA A 555 -7.52 -17.54 -9.92
N LYS A 556 -8.67 -17.87 -10.51
CA LYS A 556 -9.96 -17.24 -10.25
C LYS A 556 -10.90 -18.25 -9.61
N PHE A 557 -11.42 -17.90 -8.45
CA PHE A 557 -12.43 -18.66 -7.73
C PHE A 557 -13.77 -17.92 -7.76
N GLY A 558 -14.85 -18.65 -7.56
CA GLY A 558 -16.21 -18.12 -7.51
C GLY A 558 -17.26 -19.20 -7.33
N LEU A 559 -18.54 -18.80 -7.30
CA LEU A 559 -19.62 -19.78 -7.28
C LEU A 559 -19.53 -20.67 -8.53
N LEU A 560 -19.68 -21.96 -8.30
CA LEU A 560 -19.74 -23.00 -9.34
C LEU A 560 -21.06 -22.89 -10.13
N PRO A 561 -21.09 -23.32 -11.42
CA PRO A 561 -22.30 -23.33 -12.24
C PRO A 561 -23.42 -24.17 -11.67
#